data_490d0d889dcdf375cff67b088f379672
#
_entry.id   490d0d889dcdf375cff67b088f379672
#
_cell.length_a   1.000
_cell.length_b   1.000
_cell.length_c   1.000
_cell.angle_alpha   90.00
_cell.angle_beta   90.00
_cell.angle_gamma   90.00
#
_symmetry.space_group_name_H-M   'P 1'
#
loop_
_entity.id
_entity.type
_entity.pdbx_description
1 polymer ?
#
loop_
_entity_poly.entity_id
_entity_poly.type
_entity_poly.pdbx_seq_one_letter_code
_entity_poly.pdbx_strand_id
1 'polypeptide(L)'
;MTIVNDPAVVAEVTDLHLKYEEALCNNNLEVMDSLFWDASEVVRFGITENLYGGDEIRNFRASRPSPKIEREISNLKVVTFGKDAATVTLEFHRNINGVERFGRQSQTWYRFTEGWKVVSAHVSLLPV
;
A
#
# COMPACT_ATOMS: atom_id res chain seq x y z
N MET A 1 26.82 -2.34 9.57
CA MET A 1 25.88 -1.26 9.96
C MET A 1 24.83 -1.05 8.89
N THR A 2 23.58 -1.05 9.28
CA THR A 2 22.48 -0.79 8.33
C THR A 2 22.43 0.68 7.97
N ILE A 3 22.38 0.97 6.68
CA ILE A 3 22.20 2.34 6.21
C ILE A 3 20.69 2.63 6.17
N VAL A 4 20.27 3.64 6.91
CA VAL A 4 18.88 4.11 6.89
C VAL A 4 18.76 5.22 5.86
N ASN A 5 17.75 5.10 4.99
CA ASN A 5 17.42 6.14 4.00
C ASN A 5 18.53 6.41 2.98
N ASP A 6 19.08 5.35 2.40
CA ASP A 6 19.92 5.51 1.20
C ASP A 6 19.09 6.26 0.14
N PRO A 7 19.55 7.41 -0.35
CA PRO A 7 18.73 8.23 -1.25
C PRO A 7 18.25 7.52 -2.51
N ALA A 8 19.06 6.63 -3.09
CA ALA A 8 18.69 5.89 -4.28
C ALA A 8 17.56 4.89 -3.98
N VAL A 9 17.64 4.23 -2.82
CA VAL A 9 16.62 3.26 -2.40
C VAL A 9 15.32 3.98 -2.04
N VAL A 10 15.40 5.12 -1.34
CA VAL A 10 14.22 5.93 -1.03
C VAL A 10 13.50 6.36 -2.31
N ALA A 11 14.25 6.83 -3.31
CA ALA A 11 13.66 7.24 -4.60
C ALA A 11 12.96 6.07 -5.29
N GLU A 12 13.58 4.90 -5.31
CA GLU A 12 13.04 3.71 -5.93
C GLU A 12 11.72 3.26 -5.29
N VAL A 13 11.69 3.18 -3.96
CA VAL A 13 10.47 2.79 -3.23
C VAL A 13 9.39 3.86 -3.36
N THR A 14 9.76 5.13 -3.30
CA THR A 14 8.82 6.24 -3.46
C THR A 14 8.11 6.16 -4.82
N ASP A 15 8.85 5.94 -5.89
CA ASP A 15 8.28 5.83 -7.24
C ASP A 15 7.30 4.65 -7.35
N LEU A 16 7.66 3.50 -6.77
CA LEU A 16 6.79 2.33 -6.77
C LEU A 16 5.54 2.54 -5.92
N HIS A 17 5.68 3.21 -4.78
CA HIS A 17 4.53 3.52 -3.93
C HIS A 17 3.56 4.47 -4.65
N LEU A 18 4.05 5.49 -5.34
CA LEU A 18 3.20 6.41 -6.09
C LEU A 18 2.50 5.69 -7.25
N LYS A 19 3.16 4.73 -7.88
CA LYS A 19 2.54 3.87 -8.88
C LYS A 19 1.42 3.04 -8.28
N TYR A 20 1.61 2.52 -7.07
CA TYR A 20 0.57 1.79 -6.35
C TYR A 20 -0.62 2.71 -6.03
N GLU A 21 -0.35 3.92 -5.55
CA GLU A 21 -1.39 4.90 -5.22
C GLU A 21 -2.25 5.23 -6.45
N GLU A 22 -1.62 5.46 -7.59
CA GLU A 22 -2.35 5.71 -8.83
C GLU A 22 -3.21 4.51 -9.24
N ALA A 23 -2.65 3.30 -9.12
CA ALA A 23 -3.38 2.07 -9.43
C ALA A 23 -4.57 1.87 -8.49
N LEU A 24 -4.39 2.14 -7.20
CA LEU A 24 -5.46 2.06 -6.20
C LEU A 24 -6.60 3.02 -6.54
N CYS A 25 -6.29 4.27 -6.84
CA CYS A 25 -7.30 5.28 -7.14
C CYS A 25 -8.04 5.02 -8.44
N ASN A 26 -7.40 4.37 -9.41
CA ASN A 26 -8.00 4.02 -10.70
C ASN A 26 -8.53 2.59 -10.77
N ASN A 27 -8.45 1.85 -9.66
CA ASN A 27 -8.82 0.43 -9.59
C ASN A 27 -8.11 -0.43 -10.64
N ASN A 28 -6.83 -0.18 -10.84
CA ASN A 28 -6.00 -0.96 -11.74
C ASN A 28 -5.53 -2.23 -11.02
N LEU A 29 -6.32 -3.30 -11.13
CA LEU A 29 -6.07 -4.55 -10.41
C LEU A 29 -4.73 -5.19 -10.80
N GLU A 30 -4.40 -5.17 -12.08
CA GLU A 30 -3.16 -5.78 -12.57
C GLU A 30 -1.94 -5.16 -11.92
N VAL A 31 -1.88 -3.83 -11.85
CA VAL A 31 -0.74 -3.15 -11.22
C VAL A 31 -0.71 -3.38 -9.72
N MET A 32 -1.87 -3.27 -9.05
CA MET A 32 -1.92 -3.52 -7.60
C MET A 32 -1.46 -4.93 -7.27
N ASP A 33 -1.93 -5.93 -8.00
CA ASP A 33 -1.55 -7.33 -7.76
C ASP A 33 -0.07 -7.57 -8.06
N SER A 34 0.47 -6.89 -9.08
CA SER A 34 1.89 -7.02 -9.43
C SER A 34 2.83 -6.46 -8.35
N LEU A 35 2.36 -5.53 -7.54
CA LEU A 35 3.16 -4.89 -6.49
C LEU A 35 3.01 -5.55 -5.12
N PHE A 36 2.08 -6.48 -4.96
CA PHE A 36 1.95 -7.25 -3.72
C PHE A 36 2.64 -8.60 -3.85
N TRP A 37 3.28 -9.00 -2.75
CA TRP A 37 3.89 -10.33 -2.65
C TRP A 37 2.81 -11.40 -2.73
N ASP A 38 2.94 -12.31 -3.67
CA ASP A 38 1.96 -13.39 -3.88
C ASP A 38 2.40 -14.63 -3.09
N ALA A 39 2.09 -14.64 -1.81
CA ALA A 39 2.46 -15.74 -0.92
C ALA A 39 1.39 -15.91 0.15
N SER A 40 1.43 -17.03 0.86
CA SER A 40 0.50 -17.27 1.96
C SER A 40 0.73 -16.36 3.16
N GLU A 41 1.92 -15.80 3.28
CA GLU A 41 2.33 -15.00 4.43
C GLU A 41 1.99 -13.52 4.32
N VAL A 42 1.59 -13.03 3.15
CA VAL A 42 1.24 -11.61 3.01
C VAL A 42 -0.07 -11.32 3.75
N VAL A 43 -0.11 -10.20 4.45
CA VAL A 43 -1.29 -9.79 5.22
C VAL A 43 -1.70 -8.38 4.80
N ARG A 44 -3.00 -8.18 4.60
CA ARG A 44 -3.56 -6.86 4.39
C ARG A 44 -4.80 -6.66 5.24
N PHE A 45 -4.72 -5.72 6.18
CA PHE A 45 -5.89 -5.27 6.93
C PHE A 45 -6.43 -4.01 6.27
N GLY A 46 -7.69 -4.06 5.90
CA GLY A 46 -8.39 -2.91 5.34
C GLY A 46 -9.37 -2.32 6.35
N ILE A 47 -10.18 -1.37 5.88
CA ILE A 47 -11.13 -0.65 6.75
C ILE A 47 -12.16 -1.63 7.33
N THR A 48 -12.59 -2.60 6.56
CA THR A 48 -13.66 -3.53 6.93
C THR A 48 -13.26 -5.00 6.88
N GLU A 49 -12.04 -5.32 6.45
CA GLU A 49 -11.66 -6.70 6.17
C GLU A 49 -10.27 -7.04 6.67
N ASN A 50 -10.09 -8.30 7.03
CA ASN A 50 -8.80 -8.89 7.34
C ASN A 50 -8.50 -9.93 6.26
N LEU A 51 -7.43 -9.72 5.49
CA LEU A 51 -7.07 -10.58 4.37
C LEU A 51 -5.73 -11.24 4.63
N TYR A 52 -5.71 -12.55 4.50
CA TYR A 52 -4.53 -13.38 4.72
C TYR A 52 -4.19 -14.14 3.44
N GLY A 53 -2.98 -13.89 2.94
CA GLY A 53 -2.49 -14.54 1.73
C GLY A 53 -2.88 -13.83 0.45
N GLY A 54 -2.09 -14.07 -0.59
CA GLY A 54 -2.27 -13.42 -1.89
C GLY A 54 -3.61 -13.74 -2.54
N ASP A 55 -4.10 -14.96 -2.37
CA ASP A 55 -5.39 -15.35 -2.95
C ASP A 55 -6.54 -14.55 -2.37
N GLU A 56 -6.60 -14.38 -1.05
CA GLU A 56 -7.65 -13.60 -0.41
C GLU A 56 -7.60 -12.13 -0.84
N ILE A 57 -6.40 -11.58 -0.96
CA ILE A 57 -6.22 -10.18 -1.38
C ILE A 57 -6.71 -9.99 -2.81
N ARG A 58 -6.31 -10.87 -3.73
CA ARG A 58 -6.74 -10.79 -5.13
C ARG A 58 -8.26 -10.97 -5.27
N ASN A 59 -8.81 -11.95 -4.58
CA ASN A 59 -10.25 -12.23 -4.63
C ASN A 59 -11.07 -11.06 -4.09
N PHE A 60 -10.62 -10.43 -3.01
CA PHE A 60 -11.29 -9.26 -2.45
C PHE A 60 -11.31 -8.11 -3.47
N ARG A 61 -10.15 -7.82 -4.08
CA ARG A 61 -10.06 -6.74 -5.07
C ARG A 61 -10.94 -7.00 -6.29
N ALA A 62 -10.97 -8.23 -6.76
CA ALA A 62 -11.76 -8.61 -7.93
C ALA A 62 -13.27 -8.61 -7.64
N SER A 63 -13.68 -8.86 -6.41
CA SER A 63 -15.09 -8.99 -6.04
C SER A 63 -15.80 -7.68 -5.74
N ARG A 64 -15.05 -6.61 -5.44
CA ARG A 64 -15.71 -5.35 -5.10
C ARG A 64 -16.05 -4.56 -6.35
N PRO A 65 -17.23 -3.90 -6.35
CA PRO A 65 -17.56 -2.96 -7.42
C PRO A 65 -16.48 -1.90 -7.50
N SER A 66 -16.13 -1.50 -8.69
CA SER A 66 -14.93 -0.73 -8.94
C SER A 66 -15.18 0.77 -9.05
N PRO A 67 -15.44 1.48 -7.98
CA PRO A 67 -15.39 2.91 -8.08
C PRO A 67 -13.94 3.38 -8.10
N LYS A 68 -13.70 4.42 -8.85
CA LYS A 68 -12.48 5.18 -8.67
C LYS A 68 -12.50 5.78 -7.27
N ILE A 69 -11.36 5.78 -6.63
CA ILE A 69 -11.20 6.38 -5.31
C ILE A 69 -10.55 7.74 -5.51
N GLU A 70 -11.20 8.78 -4.99
CA GLU A 70 -10.59 10.10 -4.91
C GLU A 70 -10.16 10.33 -3.48
N ARG A 71 -8.85 10.47 -3.27
CA ARG A 71 -8.30 10.77 -1.95
C ARG A 71 -7.05 11.62 -2.08
N GLU A 72 -6.81 12.43 -1.06
CA GLU A 72 -5.59 13.22 -0.95
C GLU A 72 -4.70 12.58 0.10
N ILE A 73 -3.44 12.36 -0.26
CA ILE A 73 -2.45 11.84 0.69
C ILE A 73 -1.63 12.98 1.26
N SER A 74 -1.22 12.81 2.51
CA SER A 74 -0.38 13.76 3.22
C SER A 74 0.58 13.02 4.14
N ASN A 75 1.60 13.72 4.59
CA ASN A 75 2.62 13.19 5.52
C ASN A 75 3.20 11.84 5.05
N LEU A 76 3.46 11.73 3.75
CA LEU A 76 4.08 10.56 3.18
C LEU A 76 5.51 10.40 3.72
N LYS A 77 5.78 9.26 4.32
CA LYS A 77 7.13 8.92 4.78
C LYS A 77 7.55 7.58 4.22
N VAL A 78 8.67 7.60 3.51
CA VAL A 78 9.36 6.40 3.04
C VAL A 78 10.63 6.28 3.86
N VAL A 79 10.76 5.19 4.60
CA VAL A 79 11.95 4.91 5.39
C VAL A 79 12.53 3.58 4.92
N THR A 80 13.77 3.59 4.51
CA THR A 80 14.44 2.39 3.99
C THR A 80 15.52 1.92 4.95
N PHE A 81 15.72 0.59 4.98
CA PHE A 81 16.68 -0.08 5.84
C PHE A 81 17.56 -0.95 4.96
N GLY A 82 18.83 -0.58 4.80
CA GLY A 82 19.71 -1.22 3.84
C GLY A 82 19.18 -1.02 2.42
N LYS A 83 19.24 -2.07 1.61
CA LYS A 83 18.84 -2.00 0.20
C LYS A 83 17.56 -2.78 -0.11
N ASP A 84 17.05 -3.55 0.85
CA ASP A 84 16.04 -4.56 0.56
C ASP A 84 14.74 -4.41 1.37
N ALA A 85 14.68 -3.49 2.32
CA ALA A 85 13.51 -3.34 3.17
C ALA A 85 13.12 -1.88 3.33
N ALA A 86 11.81 -1.63 3.39
CA ALA A 86 11.29 -0.27 3.57
C ALA A 86 9.91 -0.30 4.22
N THR A 87 9.61 0.79 4.92
CA THR A 87 8.24 1.07 5.37
C THR A 87 7.76 2.34 4.69
N VAL A 88 6.48 2.35 4.34
CA VAL A 88 5.82 3.53 3.77
C VAL A 88 4.58 3.81 4.60
N THR A 89 4.51 5.00 5.15
CA THR A 89 3.35 5.45 5.93
C THR A 89 2.82 6.74 5.35
N LEU A 90 1.49 6.92 5.45
CA LEU A 90 0.85 8.14 5.01
C LEU A 90 -0.47 8.34 5.76
N GLU A 91 -0.96 9.55 5.71
CA GLU A 91 -2.32 9.89 6.06
C GLU A 91 -3.08 10.19 4.78
N PHE A 92 -4.38 9.97 4.79
CA PHE A 92 -5.21 10.34 3.64
C PHE A 92 -6.54 10.93 4.09
N HIS A 93 -7.14 11.63 3.16
CA HIS A 93 -8.39 12.32 3.35
C HIS A 93 -9.27 12.04 2.15
N ARG A 94 -10.51 11.63 2.38
CA ARG A 94 -11.46 11.36 1.30
C ARG A 94 -12.89 11.53 1.80
N ASN A 95 -13.80 11.74 0.85
CA ASN A 95 -15.23 11.75 1.12
C ASN A 95 -15.79 10.34 0.92
N ILE A 96 -16.47 9.81 1.94
CA ILE A 96 -17.16 8.53 1.85
C ILE A 96 -18.63 8.77 2.17
N ASN A 97 -19.49 8.60 1.16
CA ASN A 97 -20.94 8.78 1.30
C ASN A 97 -21.32 10.16 1.88
N GLY A 98 -20.63 11.21 1.45
CA GLY A 98 -20.89 12.57 1.90
C GLY A 98 -20.23 12.96 3.21
N VAL A 99 -19.45 12.06 3.82
CA VAL A 99 -18.76 12.32 5.08
C VAL A 99 -17.26 12.39 4.84
N GLU A 100 -16.63 13.47 5.29
CA GLU A 100 -15.18 13.61 5.24
C GLU A 100 -14.53 12.67 6.24
N ARG A 101 -13.64 11.81 5.75
CA ARG A 101 -12.96 10.82 6.56
C ARG A 101 -11.45 10.99 6.45
N PHE A 102 -10.79 10.77 7.57
CA PHE A 102 -9.33 10.83 7.67
C PHE A 102 -8.82 9.44 8.00
N GLY A 103 -7.81 8.99 7.26
CA GLY A 103 -7.29 7.64 7.41
C GLY A 103 -5.79 7.59 7.46
N ARG A 104 -5.29 6.39 7.73
CA ARG A 104 -3.86 6.07 7.79
C ARG A 104 -3.61 4.81 6.99
N GLN A 105 -2.45 4.77 6.37
CA GLN A 105 -2.00 3.58 5.65
C GLN A 105 -0.54 3.30 5.98
N SER A 106 -0.24 2.05 6.24
CA SER A 106 1.13 1.56 6.44
C SER A 106 1.38 0.40 5.51
N GLN A 107 2.55 0.39 4.89
CA GLN A 107 3.00 -0.73 4.07
C GLN A 107 4.43 -1.07 4.42
N THR A 108 4.73 -2.37 4.44
CA THR A 108 6.09 -2.87 4.50
C THR A 108 6.44 -3.41 3.13
N TRP A 109 7.56 -2.97 2.59
CA TRP A 109 8.07 -3.37 1.29
C TRP A 109 9.35 -4.17 1.45
N TYR A 110 9.53 -5.18 0.62
CA TYR A 110 10.76 -5.96 0.58
C TYR A 110 11.19 -6.18 -0.86
N ARG A 111 12.51 -6.10 -1.11
CA ARG A 111 13.05 -6.32 -2.44
C ARG A 111 13.45 -7.79 -2.61
N PHE A 112 12.65 -8.49 -3.41
CA PHE A 112 12.93 -9.86 -3.84
C PHE A 112 13.79 -9.84 -5.11
N THR A 113 14.17 -11.01 -5.60
CA THR A 113 14.92 -11.14 -6.86
C THR A 113 14.14 -10.52 -8.03
N GLU A 114 12.82 -10.69 -8.05
CA GLU A 114 11.94 -10.14 -9.10
C GLU A 114 11.56 -8.67 -8.88
N GLY A 115 11.99 -8.07 -7.79
CA GLY A 115 11.75 -6.66 -7.48
C GLY A 115 11.04 -6.43 -6.17
N TRP A 116 10.70 -5.18 -5.92
CA TRP A 116 10.04 -4.74 -4.70
C TRP A 116 8.58 -5.20 -4.65
N LYS A 117 8.15 -5.70 -3.50
CA LYS A 117 6.75 -6.09 -3.26
C LYS A 117 6.31 -5.62 -1.88
N VAL A 118 5.02 -5.29 -1.76
CA VAL A 118 4.41 -5.07 -0.46
C VAL A 118 4.20 -6.43 0.20
N VAL A 119 4.73 -6.59 1.40
CA VAL A 119 4.64 -7.85 2.16
C VAL A 119 3.66 -7.77 3.32
N SER A 120 3.25 -6.57 3.70
CA SER A 120 2.25 -6.36 4.75
C SER A 120 1.65 -4.96 4.56
N ALA A 121 0.35 -4.83 4.78
CA ALA A 121 -0.32 -3.54 4.63
C ALA A 121 -1.47 -3.40 5.63
N HIS A 122 -1.74 -2.17 6.03
CA HIS A 122 -2.82 -1.83 6.95
C HIS A 122 -3.40 -0.48 6.56
N VAL A 123 -4.71 -0.43 6.41
CA VAL A 123 -5.45 0.81 6.16
C VAL A 123 -6.53 0.93 7.23
N SER A 124 -6.63 2.10 7.85
CA SER A 124 -7.64 2.36 8.86
C SER A 124 -8.17 3.78 8.75
N LEU A 125 -9.34 4.00 9.34
CA LEU A 125 -9.95 5.32 9.44
C LEU A 125 -9.92 5.79 10.89
N LEU A 126 -9.71 7.09 11.07
CA LEU A 126 -9.92 7.73 12.36
C LEU A 126 -11.43 7.81 12.65
N PRO A 127 -11.84 7.81 13.92
CA PRO A 127 -13.24 8.03 14.27
C PRO A 127 -13.74 9.37 13.72
N VAL A 128 -15.02 9.39 13.43
CA VAL A 128 -15.68 10.63 12.94
C VAL A 128 -15.88 11.59 14.10
#